data_328b776fc9524a2d1a01b0d1f3f41b2e
#
_entry.id   328b776fc9524a2d1a01b0d1f3f41b2e
#
_cell.length_a   1.000
_cell.length_b   1.000
_cell.length_c   1.000
_cell.angle_alpha   90.00
_cell.angle_beta   90.00
_cell.angle_gamma   90.00
#
_symmetry.space_group_name_H-M   'P 1'
#
loop_
_entity.id
_entity.type
_entity.pdbx_description
1 polymer ?
#
loop_
_entity_poly.entity_id
_entity_poly.type
_entity_poly.pdbx_seq_one_letter_code
_entity_poly.pdbx_strand_id
1 'polypeptide(L)'
;MKIYETAVRKPISTILIFVGVIVFGLFSLNNLAVDQYPDIEIPQIAVITSYAGANAADIETNITRVLEDNLNTVENLKKMTSKSSDNFSMITLEFEYGSDLTEAANDIRDAVSRTQSLLPDDVDYPTIFKFSSSMIPVMMLAVTADESYPALNKILDDKLVNDLNRINGVGSVSVMGVPEREVQVNVDPKKIEAYGLSVEQIGSIIAAENVNIPSGTIDIGNNTFNIKADGEFSDASTQLGKVVLSNRNGRKVLLNDVAEIRDTLEKATMDERANGQRSVRVMIQKQSGANTVDIVHEIQKRLPDIQASLPRDVKMETIFEGSQEITNAIGSLSETIMYAFIFVVLVVMAFLGRWRATLIICMTIPVSLICSFIYLYAVGSTLNIISLSSLSIAIGMVVDDAIVVLENITTHIERGSQPKEAAIYATNEVWLSVIATTLVTVAVFLPLTLVSGLSGIMFRELGWIVSIVVSVSTAAAISLTPMMSAYLLKLEGGVHDYKGLGVIYKPIDRALAWLDDAYARSLNWVVRHRRITIFSMMGLFVVSLGLVTQVPTEFFPPSD
;
A
#
# COMPACT_ATOMS: atom_id res chain seq x y z
N MET A 1 -1.68 45.11 -8.99
CA MET A 1 -0.45 44.83 -8.22
C MET A 1 -0.01 43.41 -8.55
N LYS A 2 1.26 43.21 -8.85
CA LYS A 2 1.81 41.88 -9.13
C LYS A 2 2.09 41.15 -7.80
N ILE A 3 2.10 39.80 -7.79
CA ILE A 3 2.22 38.98 -6.58
C ILE A 3 3.45 39.35 -5.75
N TYR A 4 4.62 39.48 -6.36
CA TYR A 4 5.87 39.85 -5.69
C TYR A 4 5.83 41.25 -5.07
N GLU A 5 5.18 42.22 -5.72
CA GLU A 5 5.02 43.59 -5.20
C GLU A 5 4.12 43.57 -3.95
N THR A 6 3.05 42.81 -3.97
CA THR A 6 2.15 42.65 -2.82
C THR A 6 2.86 41.96 -1.68
N ALA A 7 3.67 40.91 -1.95
CA ALA A 7 4.43 40.17 -0.97
C ALA A 7 5.46 41.05 -0.24
N VAL A 8 6.20 41.88 -0.98
CA VAL A 8 7.20 42.80 -0.38
C VAL A 8 6.52 43.93 0.41
N ARG A 9 5.38 44.46 -0.04
CA ARG A 9 4.63 45.52 0.63
C ARG A 9 3.85 45.07 1.86
N LYS A 10 3.38 43.79 1.86
CA LYS A 10 2.60 43.21 2.96
C LYS A 10 3.28 41.96 3.53
N PRO A 11 4.46 42.12 4.18
CA PRO A 11 5.26 40.96 4.61
C PRO A 11 4.55 40.08 5.62
N ILE A 12 3.79 40.67 6.57
CA ILE A 12 3.05 39.89 7.58
C ILE A 12 2.02 38.95 6.93
N SER A 13 1.28 39.43 5.93
CA SER A 13 0.31 38.58 5.21
C SER A 13 0.98 37.44 4.45
N THR A 14 2.15 37.73 3.84
CA THR A 14 2.91 36.71 3.12
C THR A 14 3.43 35.63 4.08
N ILE A 15 4.04 36.04 5.22
CA ILE A 15 4.51 35.09 6.24
C ILE A 15 3.34 34.25 6.77
N LEU A 16 2.19 34.86 7.05
CA LEU A 16 1.04 34.17 7.62
C LEU A 16 0.47 33.10 6.67
N ILE A 17 0.46 33.35 5.36
CA ILE A 17 0.08 32.36 4.35
C ILE A 17 1.03 31.16 4.39
N PHE A 18 2.35 31.38 4.36
CA PHE A 18 3.31 30.29 4.35
C PHE A 18 3.38 29.55 5.69
N VAL A 19 3.19 30.23 6.81
CA VAL A 19 3.03 29.59 8.13
C VAL A 19 1.77 28.72 8.14
N GLY A 20 0.67 29.20 7.55
CA GLY A 20 -0.54 28.40 7.37
C GLY A 20 -0.28 27.10 6.59
N VAL A 21 0.42 27.21 5.45
CA VAL A 21 0.81 26.03 4.63
C VAL A 21 1.67 25.06 5.47
N ILE A 22 2.64 25.55 6.24
CA ILE A 22 3.46 24.69 7.10
C ILE A 22 2.62 23.99 8.17
N VAL A 23 1.73 24.72 8.86
CA VAL A 23 0.87 24.12 9.90
C VAL A 23 -0.05 23.04 9.32
N PHE A 24 -0.74 23.34 8.22
CA PHE A 24 -1.61 22.36 7.56
C PHE A 24 -0.81 21.18 7.01
N GLY A 25 0.37 21.41 6.45
CA GLY A 25 1.22 20.35 5.93
C GLY A 25 1.77 19.42 7.01
N LEU A 26 2.18 19.96 8.15
CA LEU A 26 2.61 19.17 9.31
C LEU A 26 1.42 18.39 9.92
N PHE A 27 0.24 19.01 9.98
CA PHE A 27 -0.98 18.29 10.35
C PHE A 27 -1.26 17.11 9.41
N SER A 28 -1.16 17.34 8.10
CA SER A 28 -1.33 16.30 7.09
C SER A 28 -0.31 15.18 7.25
N LEU A 29 0.97 15.52 7.41
CA LEU A 29 2.05 14.55 7.60
C LEU A 29 1.78 13.62 8.81
N ASN A 30 1.29 14.17 9.91
CA ASN A 30 1.01 13.41 11.13
C ASN A 30 -0.20 12.45 10.98
N ASN A 31 -1.05 12.68 9.99
CA ASN A 31 -2.25 11.87 9.74
C ASN A 31 -2.15 11.01 8.46
N LEU A 32 -1.01 11.05 7.75
CA LEU A 32 -0.78 10.17 6.62
C LEU A 32 -0.50 8.74 7.08
N ALA A 33 -1.18 7.78 6.47
CA ALA A 33 -0.84 6.37 6.62
C ALA A 33 0.52 6.08 5.97
N VAL A 34 1.27 5.16 6.57
CA VAL A 34 2.61 4.78 6.13
C VAL A 34 2.59 3.38 5.55
N ASP A 35 3.00 3.24 4.30
CA ASP A 35 3.02 1.99 3.56
C ASP A 35 4.30 1.83 2.73
N GLN A 36 4.54 0.64 2.21
CA GLN A 36 5.67 0.40 1.31
C GLN A 36 5.41 0.99 -0.08
N TYR A 37 4.24 0.74 -0.63
CA TYR A 37 3.81 1.18 -1.97
C TYR A 37 2.49 1.95 -1.88
N PRO A 38 2.15 2.75 -2.89
CA PRO A 38 0.80 3.31 -2.99
C PRO A 38 -0.25 2.21 -2.97
N ASP A 39 -1.48 2.54 -2.61
CA ASP A 39 -2.57 1.57 -2.66
C ASP A 39 -2.82 1.16 -4.12
N ILE A 40 -2.55 -0.12 -4.40
CA ILE A 40 -2.62 -0.69 -5.74
C ILE A 40 -3.85 -1.61 -5.78
N GLU A 41 -4.88 -1.14 -6.45
CA GLU A 41 -5.98 -2.01 -6.85
C GLU A 41 -5.57 -2.74 -8.14
N ILE A 42 -5.35 -4.05 -8.03
CA ILE A 42 -5.13 -4.90 -9.20
C ILE A 42 -6.49 -5.06 -9.88
N PRO A 43 -6.63 -4.73 -11.18
CA PRO A 43 -7.91 -4.79 -11.85
C PRO A 43 -8.32 -6.24 -12.17
N GLN A 44 -8.38 -7.06 -11.13
CA GLN A 44 -8.73 -8.47 -11.20
C GLN A 44 -9.71 -8.84 -10.09
N ILE A 45 -10.69 -9.66 -10.44
CA ILE A 45 -11.64 -10.27 -9.51
C ILE A 45 -11.64 -11.77 -9.76
N ALA A 46 -11.55 -12.57 -8.70
CA ALA A 46 -11.67 -14.02 -8.77
C ALA A 46 -13.04 -14.47 -8.27
N VAL A 47 -13.64 -15.42 -8.97
CA VAL A 47 -14.84 -16.16 -8.55
C VAL A 47 -14.40 -17.59 -8.26
N ILE A 48 -14.54 -18.04 -7.02
CA ILE A 48 -14.17 -19.37 -6.56
C ILE A 48 -15.42 -20.12 -6.14
N THR A 49 -15.56 -21.33 -6.66
CA THR A 49 -16.71 -22.19 -6.39
C THR A 49 -16.21 -23.57 -6.00
N SER A 50 -16.65 -24.09 -4.85
CA SER A 50 -16.31 -25.43 -4.38
C SER A 50 -17.43 -26.41 -4.72
N TYR A 51 -17.05 -27.62 -5.10
CA TYR A 51 -17.95 -28.74 -5.31
C TYR A 51 -17.28 -30.04 -4.85
N ALA A 52 -17.54 -30.39 -3.62
CA ALA A 52 -16.88 -31.53 -2.97
C ALA A 52 -17.18 -32.85 -3.69
N GLY A 53 -16.12 -33.64 -3.93
CA GLY A 53 -16.22 -34.96 -4.55
C GLY A 53 -16.25 -34.98 -6.11
N ALA A 54 -16.30 -33.79 -6.74
CA ALA A 54 -16.27 -33.70 -8.20
C ALA A 54 -14.83 -33.71 -8.74
N ASN A 55 -14.60 -34.36 -9.86
CA ASN A 55 -13.33 -34.30 -10.58
C ASN A 55 -13.23 -33.05 -11.46
N ALA A 56 -12.02 -32.73 -11.95
CA ALA A 56 -11.76 -31.51 -12.72
C ALA A 56 -12.62 -31.40 -14.01
N ALA A 57 -12.99 -32.53 -14.67
CA ALA A 57 -13.81 -32.52 -15.87
C ALA A 57 -15.29 -32.22 -15.55
N ASP A 58 -15.79 -32.74 -14.44
CA ASP A 58 -17.14 -32.42 -13.95
C ASP A 58 -17.24 -30.96 -13.49
N ILE A 59 -16.21 -30.47 -12.82
CA ILE A 59 -16.09 -29.03 -12.43
C ILE A 59 -16.11 -28.15 -13.69
N GLU A 60 -15.31 -28.47 -14.70
CA GLU A 60 -15.27 -27.72 -15.96
C GLU A 60 -16.64 -27.64 -16.61
N THR A 61 -17.30 -28.80 -16.74
CA THR A 61 -18.54 -28.91 -17.51
C THR A 61 -19.75 -28.31 -16.78
N ASN A 62 -19.89 -28.61 -15.48
CA ASN A 62 -21.12 -28.32 -14.74
C ASN A 62 -21.03 -26.96 -13.98
N ILE A 63 -19.83 -26.42 -13.76
CA ILE A 63 -19.64 -25.20 -12.97
C ILE A 63 -18.91 -24.14 -13.78
N THR A 64 -17.67 -24.42 -14.21
CA THR A 64 -16.80 -23.38 -14.80
C THR A 64 -17.43 -22.82 -16.07
N ARG A 65 -17.83 -23.66 -17.01
CA ARG A 65 -18.44 -23.26 -18.28
C ARG A 65 -19.74 -22.48 -18.07
N VAL A 66 -20.59 -22.96 -17.16
CA VAL A 66 -21.88 -22.32 -16.85
C VAL A 66 -21.68 -20.92 -16.26
N LEU A 67 -20.67 -20.74 -15.39
CA LEU A 67 -20.30 -19.45 -14.85
C LEU A 67 -19.64 -18.55 -15.92
N GLU A 68 -18.72 -19.07 -16.74
CA GLU A 68 -18.05 -18.33 -17.81
C GLU A 68 -19.04 -17.70 -18.79
N ASP A 69 -20.05 -18.46 -19.25
CA ASP A 69 -21.05 -17.99 -20.19
C ASP A 69 -21.81 -16.76 -19.66
N ASN A 70 -22.07 -16.72 -18.36
CA ASN A 70 -22.78 -15.60 -17.74
C ASN A 70 -21.83 -14.45 -17.34
N LEU A 71 -20.62 -14.76 -16.89
CA LEU A 71 -19.62 -13.76 -16.51
C LEU A 71 -19.02 -13.02 -17.71
N ASN A 72 -19.06 -13.60 -18.91
CA ASN A 72 -18.59 -12.95 -20.14
C ASN A 72 -19.41 -11.71 -20.54
N THR A 73 -20.56 -11.49 -19.91
CA THR A 73 -21.42 -10.31 -20.16
C THR A 73 -21.06 -9.11 -19.28
N VAL A 74 -20.11 -9.24 -18.35
CA VAL A 74 -19.69 -8.17 -17.44
C VAL A 74 -18.95 -7.08 -18.22
N GLU A 75 -19.28 -5.82 -17.95
CA GLU A 75 -18.73 -4.67 -18.66
C GLU A 75 -17.23 -4.48 -18.35
N ASN A 76 -16.49 -3.90 -19.29
CA ASN A 76 -15.05 -3.61 -19.20
C ASN A 76 -14.16 -4.82 -18.94
N LEU A 77 -14.66 -6.03 -19.20
CA LEU A 77 -13.88 -7.25 -19.09
C LEU A 77 -12.84 -7.30 -20.22
N LYS A 78 -11.57 -7.35 -19.85
CA LYS A 78 -10.44 -7.44 -20.79
C LYS A 78 -10.07 -8.89 -21.09
N LYS A 79 -10.03 -9.73 -20.06
CA LYS A 79 -9.64 -11.13 -20.17
C LYS A 79 -10.29 -11.94 -19.07
N MET A 80 -10.73 -13.14 -19.39
CA MET A 80 -11.18 -14.14 -18.44
C MET A 80 -10.27 -15.37 -18.53
N THR A 81 -9.87 -15.91 -17.39
CA THR A 81 -9.04 -17.10 -17.28
C THR A 81 -9.63 -17.99 -16.21
N SER A 82 -9.85 -19.26 -16.52
CA SER A 82 -10.41 -20.22 -15.58
C SER A 82 -9.46 -21.38 -15.33
N LYS A 83 -9.58 -21.95 -14.14
CA LYS A 83 -8.89 -23.15 -13.71
C LYS A 83 -9.88 -24.07 -13.01
N SER A 84 -10.13 -25.23 -13.62
CA SER A 84 -10.91 -26.32 -13.04
C SER A 84 -9.96 -27.35 -12.43
N SER A 85 -10.16 -27.66 -11.16
CA SER A 85 -9.40 -28.67 -10.42
C SER A 85 -10.36 -29.57 -9.66
N ASP A 86 -9.89 -30.69 -9.14
CA ASP A 86 -10.74 -31.56 -8.31
C ASP A 86 -11.28 -30.75 -7.12
N ASN A 87 -12.58 -30.80 -6.90
CA ASN A 87 -13.36 -30.14 -5.88
C ASN A 87 -13.53 -28.62 -6.04
N PHE A 88 -12.87 -27.88 -6.97
CA PHE A 88 -13.08 -26.45 -7.09
C PHE A 88 -12.87 -25.88 -8.49
N SER A 89 -13.58 -24.78 -8.77
CA SER A 89 -13.42 -23.91 -9.92
C SER A 89 -12.91 -22.54 -9.48
N MET A 90 -11.94 -21.97 -10.18
CA MET A 90 -11.49 -20.60 -10.01
C MET A 90 -11.52 -19.88 -11.35
N ILE A 91 -12.31 -18.81 -11.45
CA ILE A 91 -12.42 -17.96 -12.63
C ILE A 91 -11.86 -16.58 -12.26
N THR A 92 -10.83 -16.14 -12.97
CA THR A 92 -10.21 -14.83 -12.78
C THR A 92 -10.61 -13.91 -13.93
N LEU A 93 -11.25 -12.80 -13.61
CA LEU A 93 -11.66 -11.74 -14.51
C LEU A 93 -10.68 -10.58 -14.40
N GLU A 94 -10.00 -10.24 -15.48
CA GLU A 94 -9.12 -9.08 -15.62
C GLU A 94 -9.87 -7.97 -16.32
N PHE A 95 -9.90 -6.78 -15.74
CA PHE A 95 -10.55 -5.58 -16.24
C PHE A 95 -9.56 -4.59 -16.83
N GLU A 96 -10.06 -3.63 -17.60
CA GLU A 96 -9.24 -2.52 -18.05
C GLU A 96 -8.82 -1.65 -16.85
N TYR A 97 -7.60 -1.08 -16.92
CA TYR A 97 -7.12 -0.18 -15.87
C TYR A 97 -7.98 1.08 -15.79
N GLY A 98 -8.44 1.39 -14.58
CA GLY A 98 -9.32 2.53 -14.32
C GLY A 98 -10.81 2.18 -14.28
N SER A 99 -11.18 0.90 -14.47
CA SER A 99 -12.53 0.41 -14.21
C SER A 99 -12.86 0.46 -12.71
N ASP A 100 -14.10 0.79 -12.37
CA ASP A 100 -14.58 0.70 -10.99
C ASP A 100 -14.78 -0.77 -10.61
N LEU A 101 -13.82 -1.30 -9.82
CA LEU A 101 -13.88 -2.69 -9.36
C LEU A 101 -15.02 -2.96 -8.38
N THR A 102 -15.64 -1.93 -7.81
CA THR A 102 -16.79 -2.10 -6.92
C THR A 102 -18.06 -2.34 -7.76
N GLU A 103 -18.21 -1.58 -8.83
CA GLU A 103 -19.27 -1.78 -9.82
C GLU A 103 -19.11 -3.15 -10.50
N ALA A 104 -17.91 -3.46 -11.00
CA ALA A 104 -17.61 -4.78 -11.59
C ALA A 104 -17.90 -5.95 -10.63
N ALA A 105 -17.58 -5.83 -9.35
CA ALA A 105 -17.91 -6.86 -8.36
C ALA A 105 -19.42 -7.02 -8.13
N ASN A 106 -20.19 -5.94 -8.24
CA ASN A 106 -21.65 -6.00 -8.17
C ASN A 106 -22.23 -6.69 -9.41
N ASP A 107 -21.74 -6.35 -10.60
CA ASP A 107 -22.15 -6.98 -11.85
C ASP A 107 -21.85 -8.49 -11.85
N ILE A 108 -20.66 -8.87 -11.36
CA ILE A 108 -20.28 -10.27 -11.16
C ILE A 108 -21.25 -10.96 -10.18
N ARG A 109 -21.58 -10.29 -9.05
CA ARG A 109 -22.51 -10.87 -8.06
C ARG A 109 -23.90 -11.09 -8.65
N ASP A 110 -24.36 -10.15 -9.47
CA ASP A 110 -25.64 -10.28 -10.17
C ASP A 110 -25.60 -11.41 -11.23
N ALA A 111 -24.50 -11.53 -11.97
CA ALA A 111 -24.30 -12.62 -12.92
C ALA A 111 -24.27 -14.00 -12.23
N VAL A 112 -23.51 -14.13 -11.13
CA VAL A 112 -23.44 -15.33 -10.29
C VAL A 112 -24.82 -15.68 -9.73
N SER A 113 -25.55 -14.70 -9.21
CA SER A 113 -26.90 -14.92 -8.65
C SER A 113 -27.90 -15.45 -9.71
N ARG A 114 -27.82 -14.94 -10.94
CA ARG A 114 -28.64 -15.48 -12.06
C ARG A 114 -28.26 -16.91 -12.43
N THR A 115 -26.99 -17.26 -12.26
CA THR A 115 -26.46 -18.58 -12.63
C THR A 115 -26.74 -19.64 -11.58
N GLN A 116 -27.03 -19.25 -10.32
CA GLN A 116 -27.20 -20.16 -9.17
C GLN A 116 -28.21 -21.29 -9.45
N SER A 117 -29.32 -21.00 -10.15
CA SER A 117 -30.34 -21.99 -10.47
C SER A 117 -29.93 -22.99 -11.57
N LEU A 118 -28.81 -22.75 -12.25
CA LEU A 118 -28.25 -23.60 -13.29
C LEU A 118 -27.13 -24.50 -12.75
N LEU A 119 -26.65 -24.24 -11.54
CA LEU A 119 -25.63 -25.05 -10.87
C LEU A 119 -26.28 -26.25 -10.17
N PRO A 120 -25.55 -27.36 -9.98
CA PRO A 120 -26.02 -28.47 -9.15
C PRO A 120 -26.37 -28.06 -7.72
N ASP A 121 -27.34 -28.75 -7.08
CA ASP A 121 -27.87 -28.39 -5.75
C ASP A 121 -26.81 -28.45 -4.63
N ASP A 122 -25.78 -29.32 -4.78
CA ASP A 122 -24.74 -29.56 -3.77
C ASP A 122 -23.49 -28.65 -3.97
N VAL A 123 -23.54 -27.68 -4.87
CA VAL A 123 -22.44 -26.72 -5.11
C VAL A 123 -22.47 -25.58 -4.12
N ASP A 124 -21.34 -25.30 -3.51
CA ASP A 124 -21.19 -24.12 -2.65
C ASP A 124 -21.45 -22.82 -3.43
N TYR A 125 -22.02 -21.82 -2.74
CA TYR A 125 -22.25 -20.51 -3.36
C TYR A 125 -20.92 -19.89 -3.83
N PRO A 126 -20.81 -19.44 -5.11
CA PRO A 126 -19.57 -18.85 -5.63
C PRO A 126 -19.13 -17.64 -4.82
N THR A 127 -17.89 -17.66 -4.33
CA THR A 127 -17.31 -16.58 -3.54
C THR A 127 -16.50 -15.65 -4.45
N ILE A 128 -16.72 -14.32 -4.29
CA ILE A 128 -16.11 -13.29 -5.12
C ILE A 128 -15.01 -12.61 -4.33
N PHE A 129 -13.79 -12.63 -4.85
CA PHE A 129 -12.60 -12.01 -4.25
C PHE A 129 -12.06 -10.90 -5.15
N LYS A 130 -11.93 -9.68 -4.60
CA LYS A 130 -11.20 -8.58 -5.22
C LYS A 130 -9.74 -8.64 -4.79
N PHE A 131 -8.82 -8.61 -5.76
CA PHE A 131 -7.40 -8.53 -5.45
C PHE A 131 -7.02 -7.08 -5.10
N SER A 132 -6.45 -6.88 -3.92
CA SER A 132 -5.94 -5.58 -3.48
C SER A 132 -4.64 -5.75 -2.70
N SER A 133 -3.85 -4.67 -2.60
CA SER A 133 -2.64 -4.65 -1.78
C SER A 133 -2.90 -4.95 -0.29
N SER A 134 -4.12 -4.69 0.20
CA SER A 134 -4.52 -5.02 1.57
C SER A 134 -4.61 -6.52 1.86
N MET A 135 -4.66 -7.39 0.82
CA MET A 135 -4.60 -8.84 0.99
C MET A 135 -3.20 -9.35 1.32
N ILE A 136 -2.16 -8.55 1.07
CA ILE A 136 -0.79 -8.88 1.49
C ILE A 136 -0.75 -8.85 3.01
N PRO A 137 -0.32 -9.95 3.68
CA PRO A 137 -0.27 -9.96 5.14
C PRO A 137 0.73 -8.92 5.65
N VAL A 138 0.33 -8.15 6.66
CA VAL A 138 1.21 -7.19 7.35
C VAL A 138 2.14 -7.88 8.35
N MET A 139 1.71 -9.03 8.86
CA MET A 139 2.49 -9.90 9.74
C MET A 139 2.07 -11.36 9.57
N MET A 140 3.03 -12.26 9.65
CA MET A 140 2.78 -13.71 9.71
C MET A 140 3.47 -14.30 10.92
N LEU A 141 2.74 -15.15 11.65
CA LEU A 141 3.24 -15.87 12.81
C LEU A 141 3.23 -17.37 12.50
N ALA A 142 4.29 -18.06 12.92
CA ALA A 142 4.29 -19.51 13.04
C ALA A 142 3.92 -19.88 14.48
N VAL A 143 2.95 -20.76 14.64
CA VAL A 143 2.54 -21.28 15.93
C VAL A 143 2.82 -22.77 15.97
N THR A 144 3.64 -23.20 16.93
CA THR A 144 3.98 -24.61 17.18
C THR A 144 3.29 -25.07 18.46
N ALA A 145 2.84 -26.32 18.47
CA ALA A 145 2.28 -26.97 19.65
C ALA A 145 2.59 -28.47 19.61
N ASP A 146 2.76 -29.07 20.74
CA ASP A 146 2.96 -30.52 20.89
C ASP A 146 1.68 -31.19 21.42
N GLU A 147 1.43 -31.16 22.72
CA GLU A 147 0.27 -31.79 23.35
C GLU A 147 -1.05 -31.07 23.01
N SER A 148 -1.01 -29.74 22.89
CA SER A 148 -2.18 -28.91 22.54
C SER A 148 -2.53 -28.92 21.06
N TYR A 149 -1.74 -29.57 20.19
CA TYR A 149 -1.94 -29.53 18.73
C TYR A 149 -3.36 -29.94 18.28
N PRO A 150 -4.00 -30.99 18.83
CA PRO A 150 -5.37 -31.36 18.41
C PRO A 150 -6.45 -30.31 18.75
N ALA A 151 -6.22 -29.46 19.75
CA ALA A 151 -7.14 -28.40 20.15
C ALA A 151 -6.69 -27.01 19.67
N LEU A 152 -5.61 -26.94 18.89
CA LEU A 152 -4.93 -25.71 18.54
C LEU A 152 -5.84 -24.73 17.81
N ASN A 153 -6.71 -25.21 16.91
CA ASN A 153 -7.67 -24.36 16.21
C ASN A 153 -8.51 -23.52 17.19
N LYS A 154 -9.16 -24.18 18.11
CA LYS A 154 -10.00 -23.52 19.12
C LYS A 154 -9.20 -22.60 20.05
N ILE A 155 -8.00 -23.02 20.45
CA ILE A 155 -7.12 -22.22 21.31
C ILE A 155 -6.73 -20.92 20.61
N LEU A 156 -6.37 -21.00 19.31
CA LEU A 156 -5.98 -19.84 18.54
C LEU A 156 -7.18 -18.90 18.28
N ASP A 157 -8.34 -19.44 17.94
CA ASP A 157 -9.54 -18.64 17.74
C ASP A 157 -9.92 -17.87 19.01
N ASP A 158 -9.97 -18.55 20.14
CA ASP A 158 -10.41 -17.95 21.41
C ASP A 158 -9.39 -16.94 21.99
N LYS A 159 -8.08 -17.18 21.84
CA LYS A 159 -7.03 -16.42 22.53
C LYS A 159 -6.22 -15.49 21.62
N LEU A 160 -6.07 -15.80 20.34
CA LEU A 160 -5.23 -15.05 19.41
C LEU A 160 -6.08 -14.29 18.39
N VAL A 161 -6.90 -14.99 17.62
CA VAL A 161 -7.66 -14.42 16.51
C VAL A 161 -8.62 -13.34 16.99
N ASN A 162 -9.39 -13.63 18.07
CA ASN A 162 -10.33 -12.69 18.64
C ASN A 162 -9.67 -11.44 19.21
N ASP A 163 -8.49 -11.56 19.83
CA ASP A 163 -7.77 -10.42 20.39
C ASP A 163 -7.10 -9.56 19.31
N LEU A 164 -6.56 -10.19 18.27
CA LEU A 164 -5.95 -9.48 17.15
C LEU A 164 -7.00 -8.78 16.28
N ASN A 165 -8.16 -9.38 16.04
CA ASN A 165 -9.25 -8.75 15.28
C ASN A 165 -9.82 -7.48 15.94
N ARG A 166 -9.58 -7.27 17.24
CA ARG A 166 -10.00 -6.05 17.96
C ARG A 166 -9.01 -4.89 17.80
N ILE A 167 -7.87 -5.11 17.17
CA ILE A 167 -6.90 -4.06 16.90
C ILE A 167 -7.44 -3.19 15.77
N ASN A 168 -7.45 -1.88 15.99
CA ASN A 168 -7.90 -0.94 14.97
C ASN A 168 -7.01 -1.03 13.72
N GLY A 169 -7.64 -1.15 12.56
CA GLY A 169 -6.95 -1.29 11.27
C GLY A 169 -6.65 -2.73 10.85
N VAL A 170 -6.79 -3.73 11.71
CA VAL A 170 -6.76 -5.15 11.33
C VAL A 170 -8.03 -5.47 10.53
N GLY A 171 -7.85 -6.01 9.33
CA GLY A 171 -8.93 -6.41 8.43
C GLY A 171 -9.38 -7.84 8.66
N SER A 172 -8.41 -8.77 8.74
CA SER A 172 -8.68 -10.18 9.02
C SER A 172 -7.46 -10.87 9.64
N VAL A 173 -7.73 -11.89 10.44
CA VAL A 173 -6.73 -12.81 10.97
C VAL A 173 -7.14 -14.22 10.52
N SER A 174 -6.31 -14.85 9.70
CA SER A 174 -6.55 -16.18 9.14
C SER A 174 -5.56 -17.19 9.67
N VAL A 175 -6.05 -18.36 10.08
CA VAL A 175 -5.22 -19.47 10.55
C VAL A 175 -5.20 -20.54 9.48
N MET A 176 -3.99 -20.97 9.05
CA MET A 176 -3.80 -21.96 8.00
C MET A 176 -2.96 -23.14 8.48
N GLY A 177 -3.25 -24.33 7.94
CA GLY A 177 -2.52 -25.56 8.29
C GLY A 177 -2.89 -26.13 9.66
N VAL A 178 -3.95 -25.61 10.27
CA VAL A 178 -4.43 -26.14 11.55
C VAL A 178 -5.27 -27.39 11.33
N PRO A 179 -5.10 -28.43 12.16
CA PRO A 179 -5.97 -29.60 12.05
C PRO A 179 -7.36 -29.27 12.57
N GLU A 180 -8.36 -29.60 11.78
CA GLU A 180 -9.74 -29.57 12.24
C GLU A 180 -10.12 -30.89 12.90
N ARG A 181 -10.84 -30.79 14.01
CA ARG A 181 -11.37 -31.97 14.68
C ARG A 181 -12.58 -32.47 13.93
N GLU A 182 -12.58 -33.74 13.54
CA GLU A 182 -13.71 -34.41 12.92
C GLU A 182 -14.12 -35.65 13.68
N VAL A 183 -15.38 -35.98 13.61
CA VAL A 183 -15.89 -37.25 14.11
C VAL A 183 -16.25 -38.13 12.93
N GLN A 184 -15.42 -39.12 12.66
CA GLN A 184 -15.62 -40.07 11.60
C GLN A 184 -16.61 -41.18 12.01
N VAL A 185 -17.64 -41.37 11.21
CA VAL A 185 -18.61 -42.46 11.38
C VAL A 185 -18.36 -43.49 10.28
N ASN A 186 -17.55 -44.51 10.59
CA ASN A 186 -17.20 -45.58 9.63
C ASN A 186 -18.25 -46.68 9.66
N VAL A 187 -19.12 -46.65 8.67
CA VAL A 187 -20.27 -47.59 8.56
C VAL A 187 -19.81 -48.92 8.00
N ASP A 188 -20.24 -50.03 8.64
CA ASP A 188 -20.03 -51.40 8.13
C ASP A 188 -21.07 -51.76 7.08
N PRO A 189 -20.70 -51.96 5.79
CA PRO A 189 -21.63 -52.25 4.71
C PRO A 189 -22.49 -53.50 4.93
N LYS A 190 -21.92 -54.53 5.55
CA LYS A 190 -22.65 -55.80 5.82
C LYS A 190 -23.71 -55.61 6.89
N LYS A 191 -23.43 -54.79 7.90
CA LYS A 191 -24.37 -54.56 8.99
C LYS A 191 -25.52 -53.65 8.54
N ILE A 192 -25.24 -52.59 7.77
CA ILE A 192 -26.32 -51.73 7.27
C ILE A 192 -27.24 -52.47 6.33
N GLU A 193 -26.72 -53.36 5.45
CA GLU A 193 -27.50 -54.22 4.60
C GLU A 193 -28.39 -55.17 5.42
N ALA A 194 -27.86 -55.80 6.46
CA ALA A 194 -28.60 -56.71 7.35
C ALA A 194 -29.76 -56.00 8.06
N TYR A 195 -29.61 -54.73 8.42
CA TYR A 195 -30.64 -53.92 9.04
C TYR A 195 -31.53 -53.17 8.02
N GLY A 196 -31.22 -53.22 6.71
CA GLY A 196 -31.94 -52.56 5.62
C GLY A 196 -31.90 -51.05 5.73
N LEU A 197 -30.72 -50.50 6.11
CA LEU A 197 -30.42 -49.08 6.21
C LEU A 197 -29.55 -48.65 5.01
N SER A 198 -29.65 -47.38 4.63
CA SER A 198 -28.72 -46.77 3.68
C SER A 198 -27.81 -45.75 4.41
N VAL A 199 -26.64 -45.48 3.83
CA VAL A 199 -25.69 -44.45 4.37
C VAL A 199 -26.35 -43.08 4.40
N GLU A 200 -27.14 -42.76 3.38
CA GLU A 200 -27.88 -41.49 3.26
C GLU A 200 -28.93 -41.34 4.38
N GLN A 201 -29.66 -42.41 4.71
CA GLN A 201 -30.58 -42.39 5.85
C GLN A 201 -29.88 -42.18 7.18
N ILE A 202 -28.72 -42.81 7.37
CA ILE A 202 -27.90 -42.62 8.58
C ILE A 202 -27.45 -41.16 8.68
N GLY A 203 -26.94 -40.57 7.59
CA GLY A 203 -26.55 -39.18 7.54
C GLY A 203 -27.69 -38.21 7.88
N SER A 204 -28.87 -38.44 7.29
CA SER A 204 -30.06 -37.62 7.53
C SER A 204 -30.54 -37.71 9.00
N ILE A 205 -30.48 -38.88 9.63
CA ILE A 205 -30.86 -39.08 11.02
C ILE A 205 -29.86 -38.36 11.93
N ILE A 206 -28.55 -38.45 11.68
CA ILE A 206 -27.53 -37.75 12.47
C ILE A 206 -27.73 -36.25 12.36
N ALA A 207 -27.95 -35.75 11.14
CA ALA A 207 -28.20 -34.32 10.93
C ALA A 207 -29.47 -33.83 11.64
N ALA A 208 -30.53 -34.61 11.67
CA ALA A 208 -31.77 -34.27 12.34
C ALA A 208 -31.67 -34.28 13.87
N GLU A 209 -30.81 -35.12 14.45
CA GLU A 209 -30.56 -35.21 15.89
C GLU A 209 -29.57 -34.15 16.39
N ASN A 210 -28.70 -33.62 15.52
CA ASN A 210 -27.66 -32.65 15.85
C ASN A 210 -28.08 -31.22 15.50
N VAL A 211 -29.24 -30.78 16.00
CA VAL A 211 -29.80 -29.46 15.69
C VAL A 211 -30.37 -28.79 16.93
N ASN A 212 -30.06 -27.54 17.12
CA ASN A 212 -30.70 -26.68 18.11
C ASN A 212 -31.96 -26.05 17.54
N ILE A 213 -33.12 -26.35 18.17
CA ILE A 213 -34.42 -25.87 17.67
C ILE A 213 -34.96 -24.80 18.62
N PRO A 214 -35.13 -23.54 18.16
CA PRO A 214 -35.85 -22.55 18.91
C PRO A 214 -37.34 -22.97 19.03
N SER A 215 -37.79 -23.28 20.26
CA SER A 215 -39.12 -23.85 20.51
C SER A 215 -40.14 -22.78 20.92
N GLY A 216 -39.85 -21.49 20.77
CA GLY A 216 -40.74 -20.39 21.08
C GLY A 216 -40.54 -19.84 22.48
N THR A 217 -41.59 -19.22 23.02
CA THR A 217 -41.57 -18.55 24.33
C THR A 217 -42.69 -19.09 25.21
N ILE A 218 -42.46 -19.10 26.51
CA ILE A 218 -43.50 -19.38 27.54
C ILE A 218 -43.55 -18.24 28.54
N ASP A 219 -44.75 -17.80 28.87
CA ASP A 219 -44.98 -16.76 29.86
C ASP A 219 -45.29 -17.42 31.21
N ILE A 220 -44.48 -17.13 32.22
CA ILE A 220 -44.66 -17.58 33.58
C ILE A 220 -44.77 -16.35 34.48
N GLY A 221 -46.01 -16.02 34.89
CA GLY A 221 -46.29 -14.79 35.61
C GLY A 221 -46.03 -13.55 34.76
N ASN A 222 -45.11 -12.68 35.21
CA ASN A 222 -44.71 -11.46 34.49
C ASN A 222 -43.44 -11.63 33.63
N ASN A 223 -42.90 -12.83 33.53
CA ASN A 223 -41.66 -13.10 32.81
C ASN A 223 -41.91 -13.99 31.61
N THR A 224 -41.35 -13.60 30.46
CA THR A 224 -41.31 -14.39 29.23
C THR A 224 -39.99 -15.13 29.15
N PHE A 225 -40.03 -16.45 29.02
CA PHE A 225 -38.86 -17.31 28.88
C PHE A 225 -38.80 -17.85 27.48
N ASN A 226 -37.61 -17.77 26.87
CA ASN A 226 -37.32 -18.43 25.59
C ASN A 226 -37.08 -19.92 25.84
N ILE A 227 -37.78 -20.77 25.12
CA ILE A 227 -37.54 -22.22 25.13
C ILE A 227 -36.65 -22.57 23.97
N LYS A 228 -35.55 -23.29 24.23
CA LYS A 228 -34.62 -23.84 23.28
C LYS A 228 -34.51 -25.34 23.53
N ALA A 229 -34.70 -26.15 22.48
CA ALA A 229 -34.31 -27.55 22.52
C ALA A 229 -32.85 -27.68 22.07
N ASP A 230 -31.98 -28.02 23.00
CA ASP A 230 -30.55 -28.26 22.74
C ASP A 230 -30.37 -29.71 22.24
N GLY A 231 -30.30 -29.89 20.92
CA GLY A 231 -30.06 -31.18 20.28
C GLY A 231 -28.60 -31.38 19.84
N GLU A 232 -27.76 -30.32 19.82
CA GLU A 232 -26.36 -30.46 19.46
C GLU A 232 -25.58 -31.37 20.43
N PHE A 233 -24.78 -32.26 19.85
CA PHE A 233 -23.95 -33.16 20.64
C PHE A 233 -22.83 -32.40 21.35
N SER A 234 -22.84 -32.37 22.67
CA SER A 234 -21.74 -31.78 23.48
C SER A 234 -20.52 -32.68 23.55
N ASP A 235 -20.69 -33.99 23.48
CA ASP A 235 -19.65 -35.00 23.35
C ASP A 235 -20.08 -35.99 22.25
N ALA A 236 -19.66 -35.65 21.03
CA ALA A 236 -20.04 -36.42 19.85
C ALA A 236 -19.59 -37.88 19.92
N SER A 237 -18.42 -38.16 20.50
CA SER A 237 -17.86 -39.52 20.56
C SER A 237 -18.73 -40.47 21.39
N THR A 238 -19.35 -40.01 22.46
CA THR A 238 -20.19 -40.82 23.34
C THR A 238 -21.67 -40.73 23.03
N GLN A 239 -22.15 -39.60 22.52
CA GLN A 239 -23.57 -39.35 22.25
C GLN A 239 -24.02 -39.91 20.91
N LEU A 240 -23.19 -39.72 19.85
CA LEU A 240 -23.47 -40.24 18.50
C LEU A 240 -23.77 -41.75 18.47
N GLY A 241 -23.00 -42.52 19.22
CA GLY A 241 -23.20 -43.96 19.28
C GLY A 241 -24.57 -44.41 19.80
N LYS A 242 -25.27 -43.54 20.52
CA LYS A 242 -26.60 -43.79 21.08
C LYS A 242 -27.75 -43.35 20.19
N VAL A 243 -27.46 -42.73 19.05
CA VAL A 243 -28.47 -42.30 18.08
C VAL A 243 -29.23 -43.53 17.59
N VAL A 244 -30.57 -43.45 17.61
CA VAL A 244 -31.48 -44.54 17.20
C VAL A 244 -31.72 -44.43 15.70
N LEU A 245 -31.17 -45.35 14.91
CA LEU A 245 -31.32 -45.38 13.46
C LEU A 245 -32.64 -46.01 13.01
N SER A 246 -33.12 -46.99 13.75
CA SER A 246 -34.37 -47.68 13.42
C SER A 246 -34.96 -48.39 14.65
N ASN A 247 -36.28 -48.55 14.67
CA ASN A 247 -36.98 -49.35 15.70
C ASN A 247 -37.80 -50.42 14.98
N ARG A 248 -37.29 -51.66 14.96
CA ARG A 248 -37.98 -52.81 14.37
C ARG A 248 -38.43 -53.78 15.46
N ASN A 249 -39.73 -54.06 15.54
CA ASN A 249 -40.32 -55.00 16.50
C ASN A 249 -39.90 -54.73 17.97
N GLY A 250 -39.83 -53.45 18.39
CA GLY A 250 -39.42 -53.07 19.73
C GLY A 250 -37.90 -53.13 20.02
N ARG A 251 -37.09 -53.52 19.04
CA ARG A 251 -35.65 -53.49 19.14
C ARG A 251 -35.11 -52.22 18.46
N LYS A 252 -34.42 -51.38 19.22
CA LYS A 252 -33.72 -50.19 18.70
C LYS A 252 -32.41 -50.60 18.10
N VAL A 253 -32.13 -50.15 16.90
CA VAL A 253 -30.82 -50.26 16.25
C VAL A 253 -30.11 -48.95 16.49
N LEU A 254 -28.98 -48.98 17.19
CA LEU A 254 -28.14 -47.83 17.51
C LEU A 254 -27.04 -47.64 16.44
N LEU A 255 -26.53 -46.44 16.32
CA LEU A 255 -25.43 -46.16 15.42
C LEU A 255 -24.19 -47.01 15.71
N ASN A 256 -23.86 -47.25 16.99
CA ASN A 256 -22.77 -48.16 17.41
C ASN A 256 -22.96 -49.62 16.94
N ASP A 257 -24.18 -50.06 16.62
CA ASP A 257 -24.42 -51.43 16.14
C ASP A 257 -23.94 -51.59 14.69
N VAL A 258 -23.93 -50.51 13.90
CA VAL A 258 -23.65 -50.51 12.47
C VAL A 258 -22.42 -49.71 12.04
N ALA A 259 -21.86 -48.89 12.94
CA ALA A 259 -20.73 -48.02 12.63
C ALA A 259 -19.71 -48.00 13.76
N GLU A 260 -18.46 -47.75 13.42
CA GLU A 260 -17.38 -47.38 14.35
C GLU A 260 -17.24 -45.87 14.35
N ILE A 261 -17.30 -45.24 15.52
CA ILE A 261 -17.18 -43.81 15.69
C ILE A 261 -15.78 -43.51 16.18
N ARG A 262 -15.07 -42.67 15.45
CA ARG A 262 -13.70 -42.23 15.80
C ARG A 262 -13.65 -40.72 15.87
N ASP A 263 -13.25 -40.20 17.01
CA ASP A 263 -12.88 -38.81 17.18
C ASP A 263 -11.43 -38.64 16.75
N THR A 264 -11.21 -37.92 15.68
CA THR A 264 -9.89 -37.80 15.05
C THR A 264 -9.69 -36.39 14.50
N LEU A 265 -8.56 -36.17 13.86
CA LEU A 265 -8.27 -34.96 13.11
C LEU A 265 -8.49 -35.19 11.64
N GLU A 266 -9.01 -34.20 10.93
CA GLU A 266 -9.11 -34.22 9.48
C GLU A 266 -7.72 -34.47 8.87
N LYS A 267 -7.69 -35.15 7.74
CA LYS A 267 -6.44 -35.42 7.03
C LYS A 267 -5.83 -34.11 6.57
N ALA A 268 -4.65 -33.79 7.08
CA ALA A 268 -3.94 -32.56 6.72
C ALA A 268 -3.73 -32.48 5.20
N THR A 269 -4.21 -31.40 4.60
CA THR A 269 -4.01 -31.07 3.18
C THR A 269 -2.71 -30.29 2.95
N MET A 270 -2.19 -29.65 4.02
CA MET A 270 -0.94 -28.87 4.01
C MET A 270 -0.02 -29.34 5.15
N ASP A 271 1.28 -29.44 4.89
CA ASP A 271 2.31 -29.72 5.89
C ASP A 271 3.18 -28.47 6.05
N GLU A 272 2.88 -27.68 7.05
CA GLU A 272 3.64 -26.48 7.37
C GLU A 272 4.62 -26.74 8.51
N ARG A 273 5.85 -26.24 8.35
CA ARG A 273 6.91 -26.42 9.34
C ARG A 273 7.69 -25.13 9.58
N ALA A 274 7.93 -24.82 10.83
CA ALA A 274 8.86 -23.77 11.26
C ALA A 274 10.02 -24.42 11.99
N ASN A 275 11.24 -24.14 11.57
CA ASN A 275 12.48 -24.72 12.17
C ASN A 275 12.46 -26.26 12.28
N GLY A 276 11.81 -26.94 11.32
CA GLY A 276 11.67 -28.40 11.28
C GLY A 276 10.55 -28.98 12.14
N GLN A 277 9.90 -28.19 12.98
CA GLN A 277 8.74 -28.58 13.79
C GLN A 277 7.44 -28.29 13.01
N ARG A 278 6.42 -29.13 13.21
CA ARG A 278 5.10 -28.88 12.65
C ARG A 278 4.53 -27.57 13.21
N SER A 279 4.07 -26.71 12.33
CA SER A 279 3.56 -25.39 12.70
C SER A 279 2.27 -25.08 11.99
N VAL A 280 1.57 -24.10 12.52
CA VAL A 280 0.37 -23.48 11.95
C VAL A 280 0.72 -22.04 11.61
N ARG A 281 0.28 -21.56 10.47
CA ARG A 281 0.51 -20.18 10.03
C ARG A 281 -0.68 -19.31 10.39
N VAL A 282 -0.39 -18.21 11.06
CA VAL A 282 -1.38 -17.14 11.30
C VAL A 282 -1.00 -15.96 10.42
N MET A 283 -1.91 -15.57 9.53
CA MET A 283 -1.74 -14.43 8.64
C MET A 283 -2.62 -13.29 9.11
N ILE A 284 -2.04 -12.11 9.26
CA ILE A 284 -2.72 -10.91 9.70
C ILE A 284 -2.74 -9.93 8.53
N GLN A 285 -3.92 -9.54 8.09
CA GLN A 285 -4.14 -8.60 6.99
C GLN A 285 -4.73 -7.29 7.52
N LYS A 286 -4.42 -6.18 6.87
CA LYS A 286 -4.94 -4.86 7.24
C LYS A 286 -6.25 -4.54 6.52
N GLN A 287 -6.99 -3.58 7.05
CA GLN A 287 -8.04 -2.88 6.31
C GLN A 287 -7.41 -1.98 5.25
N SER A 288 -8.09 -1.78 4.11
CA SER A 288 -7.63 -0.83 3.09
C SER A 288 -7.47 0.57 3.69
N GLY A 289 -6.37 1.25 3.36
CA GLY A 289 -6.04 2.58 3.88
C GLY A 289 -5.51 2.62 5.32
N ALA A 290 -5.42 1.49 6.04
CA ALA A 290 -4.89 1.45 7.39
C ALA A 290 -3.35 1.48 7.40
N ASN A 291 -2.77 2.08 8.45
CA ASN A 291 -1.32 2.22 8.62
C ASN A 291 -0.68 0.89 9.05
N THR A 292 0.14 0.32 8.16
CA THR A 292 0.83 -0.96 8.40
C THR A 292 1.75 -0.92 9.61
N VAL A 293 2.50 0.16 9.80
CA VAL A 293 3.48 0.29 10.89
C VAL A 293 2.78 0.34 12.26
N ASP A 294 1.70 1.12 12.37
CA ASP A 294 0.93 1.25 13.61
C ASP A 294 0.26 -0.07 14.00
N ILE A 295 -0.30 -0.80 13.03
CA ILE A 295 -0.93 -2.10 13.25
C ILE A 295 0.09 -3.10 13.80
N VAL A 296 1.23 -3.24 13.13
CA VAL A 296 2.27 -4.19 13.53
C VAL A 296 2.83 -3.83 14.91
N HIS A 297 3.03 -2.55 15.21
CA HIS A 297 3.49 -2.09 16.52
C HIS A 297 2.49 -2.46 17.63
N GLU A 298 1.19 -2.26 17.40
CA GLU A 298 0.16 -2.62 18.38
C GLU A 298 0.03 -4.14 18.54
N ILE A 299 0.22 -4.92 17.45
CA ILE A 299 0.29 -6.38 17.52
C ILE A 299 1.47 -6.82 18.39
N GLN A 300 2.69 -6.33 18.09
CA GLN A 300 3.91 -6.66 18.84
C GLN A 300 3.79 -6.36 20.33
N LYS A 301 3.11 -5.27 20.68
CA LYS A 301 2.86 -4.89 22.06
C LYS A 301 1.94 -5.89 22.78
N ARG A 302 0.98 -6.50 22.07
CA ARG A 302 0.01 -7.47 22.64
C ARG A 302 0.52 -8.92 22.60
N LEU A 303 1.42 -9.25 21.67
CA LEU A 303 1.91 -10.64 21.54
C LEU A 303 2.44 -11.25 22.84
N PRO A 304 3.20 -10.56 23.72
CA PRO A 304 3.66 -11.12 25.00
C PRO A 304 2.50 -11.51 25.94
N ASP A 305 1.46 -10.69 26.01
CA ASP A 305 0.29 -10.96 26.86
C ASP A 305 -0.52 -12.14 26.31
N ILE A 306 -0.69 -12.19 24.98
CA ILE A 306 -1.34 -13.32 24.31
C ILE A 306 -0.52 -14.59 24.56
N GLN A 307 0.79 -14.57 24.35
CA GLN A 307 1.69 -15.73 24.61
C GLN A 307 1.57 -16.23 26.05
N ALA A 308 1.47 -15.32 27.01
CA ALA A 308 1.30 -15.68 28.43
C ALA A 308 -0.07 -16.33 28.73
N SER A 309 -1.09 -16.08 27.90
CA SER A 309 -2.42 -16.67 28.02
C SER A 309 -2.59 -18.03 27.37
N LEU A 310 -1.61 -18.44 26.52
CA LEU A 310 -1.61 -19.72 25.81
C LEU A 310 -1.06 -20.86 26.69
N PRO A 311 -1.40 -22.12 26.38
CA PRO A 311 -0.75 -23.28 27.01
C PRO A 311 0.77 -23.23 26.86
N ARG A 312 1.51 -23.82 27.80
CA ARG A 312 2.98 -23.73 27.86
C ARG A 312 3.71 -24.37 26.66
N ASP A 313 3.09 -25.33 26.01
CA ASP A 313 3.59 -26.01 24.84
C ASP A 313 3.32 -25.27 23.53
N VAL A 314 2.43 -24.28 23.55
CA VAL A 314 2.11 -23.44 22.39
C VAL A 314 3.09 -22.27 22.34
N LYS A 315 3.87 -22.19 21.27
CA LYS A 315 4.86 -21.13 21.04
C LYS A 315 4.55 -20.39 19.76
N MET A 316 4.67 -19.08 19.81
CA MET A 316 4.50 -18.19 18.64
C MET A 316 5.85 -17.60 18.24
N GLU A 317 6.15 -17.59 16.95
CA GLU A 317 7.33 -16.97 16.36
C GLU A 317 6.91 -16.12 15.17
N THR A 318 7.43 -14.89 15.09
CA THR A 318 7.19 -14.01 13.92
C THR A 318 8.06 -14.47 12.77
N ILE A 319 7.45 -14.87 11.65
CA ILE A 319 8.16 -15.32 10.44
C ILE A 319 8.21 -14.23 9.36
N PHE A 320 7.28 -13.30 9.39
CA PHE A 320 7.26 -12.15 8.50
C PHE A 320 6.68 -10.93 9.22
N GLU A 321 7.32 -9.80 8.99
CA GLU A 321 6.92 -8.51 9.52
C GLU A 321 7.17 -7.40 8.50
N GLY A 322 6.08 -6.87 7.92
CA GLY A 322 6.16 -5.84 6.89
C GLY A 322 6.61 -4.46 7.39
N SER A 323 6.42 -4.17 8.69
CA SER A 323 6.72 -2.83 9.24
C SER A 323 8.21 -2.51 9.25
N GLN A 324 9.08 -3.49 9.45
CA GLN A 324 10.52 -3.27 9.54
C GLN A 324 11.10 -2.84 8.18
N GLU A 325 10.69 -3.50 7.10
CA GLU A 325 11.09 -3.12 5.74
C GLU A 325 10.61 -1.71 5.39
N ILE A 326 9.35 -1.40 5.72
CA ILE A 326 8.76 -0.07 5.50
C ILE A 326 9.54 0.99 6.29
N THR A 327 9.79 0.76 7.57
CA THR A 327 10.49 1.70 8.46
C THR A 327 11.93 1.92 7.99
N ASN A 328 12.63 0.86 7.58
CA ASN A 328 13.99 0.94 7.04
C ASN A 328 14.02 1.73 5.73
N ALA A 329 13.10 1.46 4.80
CA ALA A 329 13.01 2.16 3.53
C ALA A 329 12.71 3.66 3.73
N ILE A 330 11.74 3.98 4.57
CA ILE A 330 11.38 5.37 4.91
C ILE A 330 12.53 6.06 5.65
N GLY A 331 13.18 5.38 6.58
CA GLY A 331 14.36 5.89 7.28
C GLY A 331 15.48 6.26 6.29
N SER A 332 15.85 5.36 5.40
CA SER A 332 16.88 5.58 4.38
C SER A 332 16.53 6.73 3.43
N LEU A 333 15.26 6.83 3.01
CA LEU A 333 14.80 7.92 2.16
C LEU A 333 14.76 9.26 2.91
N SER A 334 14.36 9.26 4.16
CA SER A 334 14.39 10.46 5.01
C SER A 334 15.82 10.96 5.23
N GLU A 335 16.78 10.06 5.47
CA GLU A 335 18.20 10.39 5.51
C GLU A 335 18.69 10.96 4.17
N THR A 336 18.28 10.35 3.04
CA THR A 336 18.61 10.85 1.70
C THR A 336 18.09 12.27 1.48
N ILE A 337 16.86 12.55 1.88
CA ILE A 337 16.26 13.91 1.84
C ILE A 337 17.07 14.88 2.70
N MET A 338 17.47 14.47 3.90
CA MET A 338 18.29 15.26 4.79
C MET A 338 19.68 15.55 4.20
N TYR A 339 20.34 14.53 3.64
CA TYR A 339 21.64 14.72 2.97
C TYR A 339 21.51 15.62 1.75
N ALA A 340 20.48 15.41 0.91
CA ALA A 340 20.21 16.29 -0.23
C ALA A 340 20.03 17.75 0.21
N PHE A 341 19.25 17.99 1.26
CA PHE A 341 19.08 19.33 1.83
C PHE A 341 20.41 19.92 2.30
N ILE A 342 21.22 19.18 3.07
CA ILE A 342 22.52 19.62 3.56
C ILE A 342 23.46 19.94 2.40
N PHE A 343 23.54 19.08 1.39
CA PHE A 343 24.35 19.31 0.21
C PHE A 343 23.92 20.55 -0.56
N VAL A 344 22.65 20.75 -0.77
CA VAL A 344 22.10 21.95 -1.41
C VAL A 344 22.49 23.20 -0.62
N VAL A 345 22.34 23.20 0.71
CA VAL A 345 22.73 24.30 1.58
C VAL A 345 24.23 24.62 1.45
N LEU A 346 25.07 23.57 1.45
CA LEU A 346 26.53 23.72 1.29
C LEU A 346 26.91 24.30 -0.08
N VAL A 347 26.30 23.79 -1.16
CA VAL A 347 26.54 24.27 -2.52
C VAL A 347 26.10 25.73 -2.65
N VAL A 348 24.87 26.04 -2.23
CA VAL A 348 24.34 27.41 -2.27
C VAL A 348 25.22 28.36 -1.44
N MET A 349 25.66 27.93 -0.27
CA MET A 349 26.57 28.73 0.56
C MET A 349 27.93 28.92 -0.09
N ALA A 350 28.46 27.91 -0.77
CA ALA A 350 29.74 28.01 -1.49
C ALA A 350 29.65 28.97 -2.68
N PHE A 351 28.56 28.95 -3.45
CA PHE A 351 28.38 29.79 -4.63
C PHE A 351 27.98 31.23 -4.29
N LEU A 352 27.06 31.42 -3.35
CA LEU A 352 26.58 32.77 -3.00
C LEU A 352 27.47 33.50 -2.00
N GLY A 353 28.29 32.79 -1.20
CA GLY A 353 29.21 33.36 -0.23
C GLY A 353 28.55 34.18 0.90
N ARG A 354 27.21 34.16 1.03
CA ARG A 354 26.43 35.00 1.93
C ARG A 354 25.42 34.19 2.74
N TRP A 355 25.64 34.03 4.03
CA TRP A 355 24.79 33.23 4.90
C TRP A 355 23.31 33.66 4.90
N ARG A 356 23.00 34.97 4.74
CA ARG A 356 21.63 35.50 4.69
C ARG A 356 20.92 35.07 3.40
N ALA A 357 21.62 35.09 2.28
CA ALA A 357 21.12 34.60 1.00
C ALA A 357 20.82 33.09 1.04
N THR A 358 21.74 32.31 1.60
CA THR A 358 21.58 30.88 1.82
C THR A 358 20.38 30.61 2.72
N LEU A 359 20.20 31.36 3.83
CA LEU A 359 19.04 31.19 4.71
C LEU A 359 17.70 31.42 4.00
N ILE A 360 17.62 32.41 3.10
CA ILE A 360 16.41 32.68 2.33
C ILE A 360 16.05 31.42 1.46
N ILE A 361 17.02 30.86 0.77
CA ILE A 361 16.81 29.65 -0.05
C ILE A 361 16.46 28.45 0.83
N CYS A 362 17.16 28.27 1.96
CA CYS A 362 16.89 27.19 2.91
C CYS A 362 15.45 27.20 3.46
N MET A 363 14.80 28.37 3.52
CA MET A 363 13.41 28.48 3.97
C MET A 363 12.40 28.11 2.89
N THR A 364 12.72 28.25 1.60
CA THR A 364 11.80 27.91 0.51
C THR A 364 11.65 26.40 0.32
N ILE A 365 12.71 25.61 0.60
CA ILE A 365 12.71 24.16 0.43
C ILE A 365 11.67 23.48 1.33
N PRO A 366 11.72 23.64 2.68
CA PRO A 366 10.75 23.00 3.57
C PRO A 366 9.31 23.40 3.25
N VAL A 367 9.07 24.66 2.91
CA VAL A 367 7.73 25.15 2.56
C VAL A 367 7.16 24.39 1.36
N SER A 368 7.97 24.20 0.31
CA SER A 368 7.55 23.53 -0.91
C SER A 368 7.32 22.01 -0.68
N LEU A 369 8.21 21.38 0.07
CA LEU A 369 8.09 19.95 0.39
C LEU A 369 6.90 19.65 1.30
N ILE A 370 6.72 20.46 2.35
CA ILE A 370 5.62 20.28 3.31
C ILE A 370 4.24 20.43 2.61
N CYS A 371 4.15 21.27 1.59
CA CYS A 371 2.91 21.43 0.83
C CYS A 371 2.46 20.14 0.11
N SER A 372 3.39 19.27 -0.30
CA SER A 372 3.05 18.00 -0.93
C SER A 372 2.30 17.05 0.01
N PHE A 373 2.54 17.13 1.32
CA PHE A 373 1.81 16.32 2.30
C PHE A 373 0.33 16.71 2.40
N ILE A 374 0.02 18.00 2.15
CA ILE A 374 -1.38 18.46 2.06
C ILE A 374 -2.07 17.77 0.88
N TYR A 375 -1.38 17.68 -0.26
CA TYR A 375 -1.91 16.99 -1.44
C TYR A 375 -2.11 15.50 -1.18
N LEU A 376 -1.08 14.79 -0.66
CA LEU A 376 -1.17 13.36 -0.35
C LEU A 376 -2.36 13.07 0.58
N TYR A 377 -2.52 13.87 1.64
CA TYR A 377 -3.63 13.73 2.58
C TYR A 377 -4.99 13.99 1.93
N ALA A 378 -5.10 15.03 1.08
CA ALA A 378 -6.35 15.39 0.41
C ALA A 378 -6.82 14.34 -0.61
N VAL A 379 -5.88 13.61 -1.24
CA VAL A 379 -6.17 12.55 -2.22
C VAL A 379 -6.34 11.18 -1.54
N GLY A 380 -6.06 11.07 -0.22
CA GLY A 380 -6.11 9.80 0.49
C GLY A 380 -4.96 8.85 0.17
N SER A 381 -3.82 9.40 -0.33
CA SER A 381 -2.61 8.61 -0.59
C SER A 381 -1.81 8.38 0.68
N THR A 382 -0.81 7.49 0.61
CA THR A 382 0.04 7.10 1.74
C THR A 382 1.44 7.72 1.61
N LEU A 383 2.15 7.80 2.74
CA LEU A 383 3.58 8.07 2.72
C LEU A 383 4.31 6.76 2.38
N ASN A 384 4.86 6.68 1.17
CA ASN A 384 5.44 5.45 0.63
C ASN A 384 6.78 5.73 -0.07
N ILE A 385 7.43 4.68 -0.56
CA ILE A 385 8.73 4.78 -1.25
C ILE A 385 8.65 5.72 -2.46
N ILE A 386 7.55 5.70 -3.22
CA ILE A 386 7.38 6.51 -4.44
C ILE A 386 7.21 7.98 -4.05
N SER A 387 6.37 8.28 -3.06
CA SER A 387 6.15 9.66 -2.60
C SER A 387 7.43 10.30 -2.05
N LEU A 388 8.20 9.57 -1.23
CA LEU A 388 9.47 10.06 -0.69
C LEU A 388 10.56 10.20 -1.76
N SER A 389 10.63 9.24 -2.71
CA SER A 389 11.54 9.35 -3.86
C SER A 389 11.21 10.57 -4.72
N SER A 390 9.92 10.84 -4.94
CA SER A 390 9.45 12.03 -5.66
C SER A 390 9.85 13.33 -4.96
N LEU A 391 9.77 13.36 -3.63
CA LEU A 391 10.24 14.49 -2.82
C LEU A 391 11.75 14.67 -2.92
N SER A 392 12.52 13.57 -2.89
CA SER A 392 13.97 13.62 -3.05
C SER A 392 14.39 14.19 -4.42
N ILE A 393 13.70 13.79 -5.49
CA ILE A 393 13.91 14.35 -6.84
C ILE A 393 13.54 15.84 -6.87
N ALA A 394 12.42 16.21 -6.25
CA ALA A 394 11.92 17.59 -6.25
C ALA A 394 12.85 18.57 -5.52
N ILE A 395 13.60 18.13 -4.49
CA ILE A 395 14.51 19.02 -3.73
C ILE A 395 15.48 19.76 -4.65
N GLY A 396 16.07 19.05 -5.62
CA GLY A 396 17.00 19.65 -6.58
C GLY A 396 16.36 20.74 -7.44
N MET A 397 15.10 20.52 -7.86
CA MET A 397 14.37 21.45 -8.71
C MET A 397 13.78 22.66 -7.97
N VAL A 398 13.44 22.48 -6.68
CA VAL A 398 12.85 23.54 -5.84
C VAL A 398 13.79 24.72 -5.65
N VAL A 399 15.09 24.46 -5.63
CA VAL A 399 16.10 25.46 -5.31
C VAL A 399 16.36 26.41 -6.46
N ASP A 400 16.25 25.94 -7.70
CA ASP A 400 16.66 26.67 -8.90
C ASP A 400 15.87 27.96 -9.08
N ASP A 401 14.55 27.94 -8.93
CA ASP A 401 13.71 29.13 -9.05
C ASP A 401 14.09 30.22 -8.02
N ALA A 402 14.32 29.79 -6.77
CA ALA A 402 14.67 30.70 -5.69
C ALA A 402 16.08 31.30 -5.88
N ILE A 403 17.04 30.52 -6.41
CA ILE A 403 18.40 31.01 -6.74
C ILE A 403 18.35 32.09 -7.80
N VAL A 404 17.62 31.86 -8.91
CA VAL A 404 17.53 32.82 -10.02
C VAL A 404 16.97 34.16 -9.55
N VAL A 405 15.88 34.14 -8.76
CA VAL A 405 15.28 35.35 -8.20
C VAL A 405 16.21 36.04 -7.25
N LEU A 406 16.83 35.28 -6.33
CA LEU A 406 17.72 35.84 -5.30
C LEU A 406 19.01 36.44 -5.89
N GLU A 407 19.61 35.77 -6.88
CA GLU A 407 20.81 36.23 -7.57
C GLU A 407 20.55 37.56 -8.28
N ASN A 408 19.43 37.68 -9.02
CA ASN A 408 19.08 38.94 -9.65
C ASN A 408 18.84 40.08 -8.64
N ILE A 409 18.17 39.78 -7.52
CA ILE A 409 17.99 40.74 -6.44
C ILE A 409 19.34 41.17 -5.87
N THR A 410 20.23 40.24 -5.63
CA THR A 410 21.57 40.50 -5.09
C THR A 410 22.40 41.37 -6.05
N THR A 411 22.35 41.09 -7.34
CA THR A 411 23.01 41.89 -8.38
C THR A 411 22.52 43.33 -8.40
N HIS A 412 21.21 43.55 -8.25
CA HIS A 412 20.65 44.92 -8.15
C HIS A 412 21.09 45.65 -6.87
N ILE A 413 21.18 44.93 -5.73
CA ILE A 413 21.69 45.51 -4.47
C ILE A 413 23.18 45.89 -4.61
N GLU A 414 24.00 45.07 -5.25
CA GLU A 414 25.42 45.33 -5.53
C GLU A 414 25.62 46.53 -6.44
N ARG A 415 24.67 46.79 -7.34
CA ARG A 415 24.64 48.00 -8.20
C ARG A 415 24.17 49.25 -7.46
N GLY A 416 23.87 49.17 -6.14
CA GLY A 416 23.52 50.29 -5.28
C GLY A 416 22.02 50.52 -5.09
N SER A 417 21.15 49.64 -5.55
CA SER A 417 19.70 49.73 -5.32
C SER A 417 19.36 49.40 -3.85
N GLN A 418 18.33 50.08 -3.28
CA GLN A 418 17.84 49.73 -1.96
C GLN A 418 17.22 48.34 -1.96
N PRO A 419 17.37 47.50 -0.91
CA PRO A 419 16.90 46.12 -0.88
C PRO A 419 15.42 45.94 -1.22
N LYS A 420 14.53 46.84 -0.78
CA LYS A 420 13.10 46.77 -1.10
C LYS A 420 12.80 47.06 -2.57
N GLU A 421 13.51 48.01 -3.15
CA GLU A 421 13.36 48.35 -4.57
C GLU A 421 13.97 47.27 -5.44
N ALA A 422 15.17 46.81 -5.09
CA ALA A 422 15.84 45.71 -5.75
C ALA A 422 14.99 44.46 -5.77
N ALA A 423 14.34 44.08 -4.65
CA ALA A 423 13.46 42.94 -4.56
C ALA A 423 12.27 43.03 -5.52
N ILE A 424 11.69 44.22 -5.72
CA ILE A 424 10.55 44.41 -6.63
C ILE A 424 11.02 44.42 -8.10
N TYR A 425 12.04 45.23 -8.42
CA TYR A 425 12.47 45.40 -9.82
C TYR A 425 13.16 44.15 -10.38
N ALA A 426 14.09 43.56 -9.62
CA ALA A 426 14.79 42.36 -10.06
C ALA A 426 13.83 41.17 -10.23
N THR A 427 12.88 41.00 -9.31
CA THR A 427 11.86 39.95 -9.49
C THR A 427 10.98 40.21 -10.71
N ASN A 428 10.64 41.49 -11.01
CA ASN A 428 9.89 41.81 -12.23
C ASN A 428 10.62 41.47 -13.53
N GLU A 429 11.92 41.43 -13.55
CA GLU A 429 12.70 41.06 -14.74
C GLU A 429 12.67 39.56 -14.99
N VAL A 430 12.69 38.72 -13.94
CA VAL A 430 12.87 37.27 -14.06
C VAL A 430 11.61 36.43 -13.83
N TRP A 431 10.53 36.99 -13.25
CA TRP A 431 9.35 36.21 -12.85
C TRP A 431 8.71 35.43 -14.00
N LEU A 432 8.68 36.00 -15.23
CA LEU A 432 8.11 35.32 -16.39
C LEU A 432 8.98 34.15 -16.82
N SER A 433 10.32 34.30 -16.75
CA SER A 433 11.27 33.22 -17.05
C SER A 433 11.15 32.09 -16.04
N VAL A 434 11.00 32.42 -14.75
CA VAL A 434 10.81 31.44 -13.67
C VAL A 434 9.49 30.66 -13.86
N ILE A 435 8.40 31.33 -14.20
CA ILE A 435 7.13 30.64 -14.52
C ILE A 435 7.31 29.76 -15.77
N ALA A 436 8.01 30.23 -16.79
CA ALA A 436 8.21 29.46 -18.01
C ALA A 436 9.01 28.18 -17.75
N THR A 437 10.07 28.24 -16.95
CA THR A 437 10.85 27.03 -16.55
C THR A 437 10.00 26.04 -15.77
N THR A 438 9.17 26.52 -14.84
CA THR A 438 8.24 25.70 -14.08
C THR A 438 7.21 25.00 -14.99
N LEU A 439 6.61 25.76 -15.92
CA LEU A 439 5.66 25.19 -16.87
C LEU A 439 6.30 24.11 -17.75
N VAL A 440 7.57 24.29 -18.17
CA VAL A 440 8.32 23.26 -18.90
C VAL A 440 8.52 22.03 -18.04
N THR A 441 8.91 22.18 -16.77
CA THR A 441 9.07 21.07 -15.84
C THR A 441 7.75 20.33 -15.63
N VAL A 442 6.67 21.05 -15.38
CA VAL A 442 5.33 20.44 -15.22
C VAL A 442 4.90 19.74 -16.52
N ALA A 443 5.18 20.31 -17.70
CA ALA A 443 4.88 19.69 -18.98
C ALA A 443 5.66 18.37 -19.24
N VAL A 444 6.78 18.16 -18.55
CA VAL A 444 7.54 16.89 -18.61
C VAL A 444 6.93 15.85 -17.66
N PHE A 445 6.56 16.25 -16.43
CA PHE A 445 6.09 15.32 -15.41
C PHE A 445 4.57 15.02 -15.51
N LEU A 446 3.76 15.96 -15.97
CA LEU A 446 2.31 15.77 -16.05
C LEU A 446 1.90 14.61 -16.98
N PRO A 447 2.50 14.38 -18.16
CA PRO A 447 2.17 13.23 -19.02
C PRO A 447 2.40 11.87 -18.35
N LEU A 448 3.29 11.77 -17.35
CA LEU A 448 3.48 10.54 -16.58
C LEU A 448 2.20 10.11 -15.86
N THR A 449 1.32 11.07 -15.54
CA THR A 449 0.02 10.79 -14.89
C THR A 449 -0.98 10.09 -15.82
N LEU A 450 -0.74 10.11 -17.13
CA LEU A 450 -1.58 9.51 -18.16
C LEU A 450 -1.14 8.08 -18.55
N VAL A 451 -0.03 7.61 -18.01
CA VAL A 451 0.44 6.25 -18.24
C VAL A 451 -0.55 5.28 -17.60
N SER A 452 -0.93 4.22 -18.32
CA SER A 452 -1.82 3.17 -17.84
C SER A 452 -1.02 1.99 -17.26
N GLY A 453 -1.69 1.13 -16.50
CA GLY A 453 -1.08 -0.06 -15.92
C GLY A 453 -0.46 0.17 -14.55
N LEU A 454 0.19 -0.87 -14.00
CA LEU A 454 0.85 -0.84 -12.69
C LEU A 454 1.92 0.26 -12.61
N SER A 455 2.74 0.40 -13.66
CA SER A 455 3.70 1.50 -13.78
C SER A 455 3.02 2.87 -13.74
N GLY A 456 1.82 2.97 -14.36
CA GLY A 456 1.04 4.20 -14.39
C GLY A 456 0.59 4.67 -13.01
N ILE A 457 0.26 3.75 -12.09
CA ILE A 457 -0.09 4.11 -10.72
C ILE A 457 1.10 4.77 -10.01
N MET A 458 2.31 4.18 -10.15
CA MET A 458 3.54 4.71 -9.57
C MET A 458 3.93 6.05 -10.20
N PHE A 459 3.90 6.15 -11.53
CA PHE A 459 4.26 7.39 -12.25
C PHE A 459 3.24 8.51 -12.05
N ARG A 460 1.97 8.20 -11.83
CA ARG A 460 0.92 9.17 -11.51
C ARG A 460 1.24 9.90 -10.22
N GLU A 461 1.60 9.16 -9.17
CA GLU A 461 1.96 9.75 -7.88
C GLU A 461 3.20 10.64 -8.01
N LEU A 462 4.26 10.14 -8.66
CA LEU A 462 5.48 10.91 -8.95
C LEU A 462 5.17 12.18 -9.74
N GLY A 463 4.40 12.08 -10.83
CA GLY A 463 4.05 13.20 -11.69
C GLY A 463 3.30 14.31 -10.95
N TRP A 464 2.33 13.96 -10.12
CA TRP A 464 1.58 14.92 -9.32
C TRP A 464 2.42 15.56 -8.21
N ILE A 465 3.15 14.77 -7.43
CA ILE A 465 3.97 15.30 -6.33
C ILE A 465 5.00 16.28 -6.85
N VAL A 466 5.77 15.90 -7.88
CA VAL A 466 6.79 16.78 -8.45
C VAL A 466 6.16 18.05 -9.03
N SER A 467 5.07 17.92 -9.79
CA SER A 467 4.38 19.08 -10.38
C SER A 467 3.88 20.06 -9.33
N ILE A 468 3.32 19.57 -8.23
CA ILE A 468 2.82 20.40 -7.13
C ILE A 468 3.98 21.05 -6.37
N VAL A 469 5.01 20.29 -6.01
CA VAL A 469 6.16 20.82 -5.27
C VAL A 469 6.86 21.92 -6.05
N VAL A 470 7.10 21.71 -7.36
CA VAL A 470 7.76 22.70 -8.22
C VAL A 470 6.86 23.95 -8.41
N SER A 471 5.56 23.77 -8.57
CA SER A 471 4.61 24.89 -8.67
C SER A 471 4.55 25.74 -7.40
N VAL A 472 4.56 25.09 -6.23
CA VAL A 472 4.60 25.79 -4.92
C VAL A 472 5.96 26.46 -4.73
N SER A 473 7.06 25.81 -5.16
CA SER A 473 8.40 26.42 -5.14
C SER A 473 8.44 27.72 -5.93
N THR A 474 7.88 27.71 -7.13
CA THR A 474 7.78 28.92 -7.97
C THR A 474 6.97 30.01 -7.28
N ALA A 475 5.83 29.66 -6.67
CA ALA A 475 5.04 30.62 -5.91
C ALA A 475 5.83 31.19 -4.72
N ALA A 476 6.63 30.38 -4.03
CA ALA A 476 7.52 30.82 -2.96
C ALA A 476 8.68 31.68 -3.50
N ALA A 477 9.28 31.28 -4.64
CA ALA A 477 10.37 32.03 -5.28
C ALA A 477 9.95 33.43 -5.72
N ILE A 478 8.71 33.61 -6.23
CA ILE A 478 8.21 34.92 -6.68
C ILE A 478 7.51 35.71 -5.57
N SER A 479 7.31 35.16 -4.37
CA SER A 479 6.65 35.87 -3.25
C SER A 479 7.49 35.87 -1.96
N LEU A 480 7.84 34.70 -1.43
CA LEU A 480 8.60 34.57 -0.18
C LEU A 480 10.04 35.07 -0.33
N THR A 481 10.72 34.64 -1.41
CA THR A 481 12.13 35.04 -1.66
C THR A 481 12.31 36.56 -1.77
N PRO A 482 11.55 37.30 -2.62
CA PRO A 482 11.71 38.76 -2.67
C PRO A 482 11.30 39.44 -1.38
N MET A 483 10.26 38.97 -0.69
CA MET A 483 9.87 39.50 0.61
C MET A 483 10.99 39.34 1.62
N MET A 484 11.56 38.13 1.79
CA MET A 484 12.66 37.90 2.71
C MET A 484 13.91 38.68 2.32
N SER A 485 14.23 38.79 1.02
CA SER A 485 15.35 39.54 0.50
C SER A 485 15.24 41.02 0.84
N ALA A 486 14.05 41.61 0.73
CA ALA A 486 13.80 43.03 1.05
C ALA A 486 14.09 43.40 2.51
N TYR A 487 13.98 42.43 3.44
CA TYR A 487 14.13 42.67 4.87
C TYR A 487 15.42 42.08 5.46
N LEU A 488 15.96 41.00 4.93
CA LEU A 488 17.14 40.30 5.45
C LEU A 488 18.44 40.75 4.77
N LEU A 489 18.41 41.10 3.46
CA LEU A 489 19.59 41.57 2.76
C LEU A 489 19.88 43.05 3.14
N LYS A 490 21.15 43.39 3.24
CA LYS A 490 21.62 44.75 3.53
C LYS A 490 22.50 45.23 2.38
N LEU A 491 22.51 46.54 2.16
CA LEU A 491 23.55 47.24 1.40
C LEU A 491 24.86 47.11 2.19
N GLU A 492 25.62 46.06 1.98
CA GLU A 492 26.97 45.91 2.47
C GLU A 492 27.89 46.43 1.37
N GLY A 493 28.60 47.51 1.66
CA GLY A 493 29.51 48.14 0.71
C GLY A 493 30.68 47.22 0.39
N GLY A 494 30.80 46.81 -0.86
CA GLY A 494 31.99 46.18 -1.44
C GLY A 494 32.04 44.68 -1.35
N VAL A 495 32.53 44.12 -2.45
CA VAL A 495 32.82 42.72 -2.68
C VAL A 495 33.61 42.12 -1.50
N HIS A 496 33.02 41.13 -0.81
CA HIS A 496 33.71 40.18 0.06
C HIS A 496 34.51 40.72 1.28
N ASP A 497 33.83 41.25 2.28
CA ASP A 497 34.44 41.44 3.60
C ASP A 497 34.44 40.12 4.40
N TYR A 498 35.39 39.25 4.09
CA TYR A 498 35.56 37.92 4.75
C TYR A 498 36.17 38.09 6.16
N LYS A 499 35.43 38.61 7.14
CA LYS A 499 35.85 38.58 8.53
C LYS A 499 35.86 37.13 9.04
N GLY A 500 37.00 36.46 8.97
CA GLY A 500 37.29 35.18 9.61
C GLY A 500 37.22 33.92 8.71
N LEU A 501 36.46 33.88 7.62
CA LEU A 501 36.26 32.71 6.75
C LEU A 501 37.01 32.83 5.40
N GLY A 502 37.85 33.84 5.22
CA GLY A 502 38.55 34.11 3.97
C GLY A 502 39.49 33.00 3.49
N VAL A 503 39.92 32.11 4.40
CA VAL A 503 40.78 30.97 4.06
C VAL A 503 39.99 29.95 3.21
N ILE A 504 38.68 29.78 3.47
CA ILE A 504 37.82 28.83 2.77
C ILE A 504 37.26 29.45 1.49
N TYR A 505 36.87 30.72 1.47
CA TYR A 505 36.23 31.35 0.32
C TYR A 505 37.20 31.76 -0.78
N LYS A 506 38.44 32.17 -0.48
CA LYS A 506 39.45 32.55 -1.49
C LYS A 506 39.75 31.43 -2.52
N PRO A 507 39.93 30.16 -2.12
CA PRO A 507 40.11 29.08 -3.12
C PRO A 507 38.84 28.82 -3.94
N ILE A 508 37.63 28.98 -3.34
CA ILE A 508 36.36 28.82 -4.05
C ILE A 508 36.18 29.90 -5.10
N ASP A 509 36.40 31.19 -4.74
CA ASP A 509 36.35 32.31 -5.69
C ASP A 509 37.34 32.15 -6.83
N ARG A 510 38.55 31.63 -6.57
CA ARG A 510 39.54 31.37 -7.60
C ARG A 510 39.12 30.23 -8.54
N ALA A 511 38.49 29.19 -7.99
CA ALA A 511 37.95 28.09 -8.76
C ALA A 511 36.79 28.55 -9.64
N LEU A 512 35.87 29.39 -9.09
CA LEU A 512 34.76 29.97 -9.84
C LEU A 512 35.26 30.89 -10.98
N ALA A 513 36.19 31.79 -10.68
CA ALA A 513 36.79 32.65 -11.70
C ALA A 513 37.49 31.82 -12.85
N TRP A 514 38.18 30.75 -12.46
CA TRP A 514 38.78 29.83 -13.48
C TRP A 514 37.68 29.15 -14.33
N LEU A 515 36.57 28.75 -13.70
CA LEU A 515 35.42 28.14 -14.37
C LEU A 515 34.78 29.13 -15.37
N ASP A 516 34.59 30.40 -14.95
CA ASP A 516 34.08 31.46 -15.81
C ASP A 516 34.97 31.70 -17.03
N ASP A 517 36.29 31.76 -16.83
CA ASP A 517 37.28 31.89 -17.93
C ASP A 517 37.29 30.66 -18.85
N ALA A 518 37.14 29.47 -18.30
CA ALA A 518 37.04 28.23 -19.07
C ALA A 518 35.76 28.17 -19.89
N TYR A 519 34.63 28.57 -19.28
CA TYR A 519 33.34 28.67 -19.97
C TYR A 519 33.36 29.70 -21.08
N ALA A 520 33.87 30.88 -20.84
CA ALA A 520 34.01 31.93 -21.86
C ALA A 520 34.86 31.48 -23.06
N ARG A 521 35.97 30.76 -22.83
CA ARG A 521 36.79 30.18 -23.90
C ARG A 521 36.05 29.11 -24.68
N SER A 522 35.37 28.22 -24.00
CA SER A 522 34.57 27.16 -24.62
C SER A 522 33.41 27.74 -25.44
N LEU A 523 32.70 28.72 -24.91
CA LEU A 523 31.62 29.41 -25.61
C LEU A 523 32.10 30.11 -26.87
N ASN A 524 33.22 30.82 -26.79
CA ASN A 524 33.86 31.44 -27.98
C ASN A 524 34.24 30.42 -29.05
N TRP A 525 34.75 29.25 -28.64
CA TRP A 525 35.09 28.18 -29.57
C TRP A 525 33.82 27.60 -30.23
N VAL A 526 32.79 27.30 -29.47
CA VAL A 526 31.49 26.79 -29.93
C VAL A 526 30.84 27.74 -30.94
N VAL A 527 30.79 29.03 -30.61
CA VAL A 527 30.18 30.06 -31.48
C VAL A 527 30.97 30.19 -32.81
N ARG A 528 32.31 30.12 -32.75
CA ARG A 528 33.17 30.16 -33.96
C ARG A 528 33.04 28.90 -34.81
N HIS A 529 32.85 27.73 -34.18
CA HIS A 529 32.79 26.44 -34.86
C HIS A 529 31.38 25.83 -34.85
N ARG A 530 30.35 26.66 -35.00
CA ARG A 530 28.93 26.30 -34.88
C ARG A 530 28.53 25.03 -35.67
N ARG A 531 29.10 24.83 -36.89
CA ARG A 531 28.80 23.65 -37.72
C ARG A 531 29.35 22.37 -37.10
N ILE A 532 30.60 22.40 -36.63
CA ILE A 532 31.22 21.24 -35.97
C ILE A 532 30.46 20.87 -34.72
N THR A 533 30.09 21.86 -33.92
CA THR A 533 29.30 21.64 -32.68
C THR A 533 27.95 21.00 -32.98
N ILE A 534 27.20 21.51 -33.98
CA ILE A 534 25.91 20.94 -34.37
C ILE A 534 26.05 19.49 -34.84
N PHE A 535 27.01 19.22 -35.75
CA PHE A 535 27.22 17.87 -36.29
C PHE A 535 27.74 16.90 -35.25
N SER A 536 28.62 17.32 -34.32
CA SER A 536 29.08 16.45 -33.23
C SER A 536 27.96 16.11 -32.25
N MET A 537 27.09 17.07 -31.90
CA MET A 537 25.95 16.83 -31.04
C MET A 537 24.92 15.92 -31.71
N MET A 538 24.66 16.12 -33.02
CA MET A 538 23.76 15.27 -33.77
C MET A 538 24.33 13.85 -33.92
N GLY A 539 25.63 13.70 -34.11
CA GLY A 539 26.31 12.41 -34.12
C GLY A 539 26.23 11.70 -32.78
N LEU A 540 26.47 12.40 -31.67
CA LEU A 540 26.33 11.87 -30.33
C LEU A 540 24.87 11.40 -30.06
N PHE A 541 23.88 12.20 -30.48
CA PHE A 541 22.47 11.85 -30.34
C PHE A 541 22.11 10.57 -31.11
N VAL A 542 22.59 10.42 -32.37
CA VAL A 542 22.34 9.22 -33.15
C VAL A 542 23.01 7.99 -32.53
N VAL A 543 24.25 8.14 -32.02
CA VAL A 543 24.93 7.06 -31.30
C VAL A 543 24.18 6.66 -30.03
N SER A 544 23.70 7.64 -29.26
CA SER A 544 22.90 7.34 -28.03
C SER A 544 21.59 6.63 -28.34
N LEU A 545 20.90 6.99 -29.43
CA LEU A 545 19.71 6.26 -29.89
C LEU A 545 20.03 4.81 -30.28
N GLY A 546 21.19 4.58 -30.90
CA GLY A 546 21.65 3.23 -31.23
C GLY A 546 21.95 2.39 -29.98
N LEU A 547 22.44 3.00 -28.90
CA LEU A 547 22.74 2.31 -27.66
C LEU A 547 21.47 1.92 -26.88
N VAL A 548 20.39 2.70 -27.00
CA VAL A 548 19.09 2.39 -26.34
C VAL A 548 18.58 1.01 -26.76
N THR A 549 18.80 0.60 -27.99
CA THR A 549 18.35 -0.71 -28.50
C THR A 549 19.09 -1.90 -27.89
N GLN A 550 20.19 -1.68 -27.20
CA GLN A 550 21.03 -2.72 -26.59
C GLN A 550 20.78 -2.84 -25.06
N VAL A 551 20.02 -1.92 -24.48
CA VAL A 551 19.70 -1.95 -23.05
C VAL A 551 18.54 -2.91 -22.82
N PRO A 552 18.70 -3.98 -22.00
CA PRO A 552 17.59 -4.83 -21.61
C PRO A 552 16.57 -4.02 -20.78
N THR A 553 15.30 -4.29 -21.01
CA THR A 553 14.21 -3.62 -20.30
C THR A 553 13.60 -4.60 -19.29
N GLU A 554 13.71 -4.27 -18.02
CA GLU A 554 13.10 -5.01 -16.91
C GLU A 554 12.33 -4.03 -16.04
N PHE A 555 11.20 -4.48 -15.48
CA PHE A 555 10.36 -3.62 -14.62
C PHE A 555 10.92 -3.56 -13.20
N PHE A 556 11.33 -4.70 -12.65
CA PHE A 556 12.05 -4.79 -11.40
C PHE A 556 13.42 -5.42 -11.67
N PRO A 557 14.51 -4.88 -11.09
CA PRO A 557 15.80 -5.56 -11.15
C PRO A 557 15.68 -6.92 -10.44
N PRO A 558 16.37 -7.96 -10.93
CA PRO A 558 16.42 -9.23 -10.23
C PRO A 558 17.02 -9.00 -8.84
N SER A 559 16.28 -9.41 -7.81
CA SER A 559 16.77 -9.41 -6.42
C SER A 559 17.35 -10.78 -6.11
N ASP A 560 18.59 -10.82 -5.62
CA ASP A 560 19.22 -12.04 -5.10
C ASP A 560 18.58 -12.48 -3.77
#